data_aa413929e0599ce8144ddd42e44c5b0b
#
_entry.id   aa413929e0599ce8144ddd42e44c5b0b
#
_cell.length_a   1.000
_cell.length_b   1.000
_cell.length_c   1.000
_cell.angle_alpha   90.00
_cell.angle_beta   90.00
_cell.angle_gamma   90.00
#
_symmetry.space_group_name_H-M   'P 1'
#
loop_
_entity.id
_entity.type
_entity.pdbx_description
1 polymer ?
#
loop_
_entity_poly.entity_id
_entity_poly.type
_entity_poly.pdbx_seq_one_letter_code
_entity_poly.pdbx_strand_id
1 'polypeptide(L)'
;MNALVLDASAAVEILAETSRGDALLSEAATRRNWWVPDHFHLEVASGFRRLRLNGLINDERASKALNELAILPLLVSQTLGMLPQAWQYRANLTMQDALYVSLAQYLEIPLLTGDARLANAPNLPVEIIYIG
;
A
#
# COMPACT_ATOMS: atom_id res chain seq x y z
N MET A 1 12.79 1.51 -14.06
CA MET A 1 11.65 2.46 -14.00
C MET A 1 11.69 3.22 -12.69
N ASN A 2 11.55 4.53 -12.72
CA ASN A 2 11.53 5.37 -11.51
C ASN A 2 10.15 5.33 -10.85
N ALA A 3 9.82 4.20 -10.27
CA ALA A 3 8.49 3.95 -9.75
C ALA A 3 8.54 2.95 -8.58
N LEU A 4 7.48 2.91 -7.81
CA LEU A 4 7.23 1.88 -6.81
C LEU A 4 5.75 1.54 -6.75
N VAL A 5 5.44 0.41 -6.14
CA VAL A 5 4.08 0.09 -5.73
C VAL A 5 3.92 0.51 -4.28
N LEU A 6 2.85 1.25 -3.99
CA LEU A 6 2.56 1.74 -2.65
C LEU A 6 1.50 0.84 -2.01
N ASP A 7 1.85 0.19 -0.90
CA ASP A 7 0.90 -0.60 -0.13
C ASP A 7 -0.04 0.30 0.68
N ALA A 8 -1.27 -0.14 0.87
CA ALA A 8 -2.28 0.62 1.62
C ALA A 8 -1.82 0.93 3.06
N SER A 9 -1.09 0.01 3.70
CA SER A 9 -0.57 0.24 5.05
C SER A 9 0.36 1.46 5.10
N ALA A 10 1.21 1.60 4.10
CA ALA A 10 2.11 2.76 3.99
C ALA A 10 1.31 4.05 3.77
N ALA A 11 0.32 4.02 2.90
CA ALA A 11 -0.52 5.19 2.62
C ALA A 11 -1.30 5.64 3.85
N VAL A 12 -1.83 4.72 4.66
CA VAL A 12 -2.52 5.07 5.91
C VAL A 12 -1.59 5.82 6.84
N GLU A 13 -0.37 5.32 7.04
CA GLU A 13 0.61 5.97 7.90
C GLU A 13 1.00 7.37 7.38
N ILE A 14 1.21 7.49 6.07
CA ILE A 14 1.56 8.77 5.44
C ILE A 14 0.43 9.79 5.64
N LEU A 15 -0.81 9.41 5.35
CA LEU A 15 -1.96 10.29 5.44
C LEU A 15 -2.34 10.59 6.89
N ALA A 16 -2.06 9.69 7.81
CA ALA A 16 -2.26 9.90 9.25
C ALA A 16 -1.14 10.76 9.87
N GLU A 17 -0.08 11.03 9.11
CA GLU A 17 1.04 11.89 9.53
C GLU A 17 1.74 11.36 10.79
N THR A 18 1.89 10.03 10.89
CA THR A 18 2.67 9.41 11.95
C THR A 18 4.17 9.60 11.69
N SER A 19 5.01 9.35 12.71
CA SER A 19 6.47 9.39 12.51
C SER A 19 6.93 8.34 11.50
N ARG A 20 6.32 7.15 11.51
CA ARG A 20 6.58 6.13 10.50
C ARG A 20 6.09 6.60 9.12
N GLY A 21 4.96 7.30 9.07
CA GLY A 21 4.44 7.90 7.85
C GLY A 21 5.39 8.89 7.23
N ASP A 22 6.08 9.70 8.03
CA ASP A 22 7.08 10.63 7.54
C ASP A 22 8.26 9.90 6.89
N ALA A 23 8.72 8.81 7.50
CA ALA A 23 9.79 8.00 6.94
C ALA A 23 9.36 7.29 5.65
N LEU A 24 8.14 6.77 5.61
CA LEU A 24 7.56 6.16 4.41
C LEU A 24 7.42 7.17 3.27
N LEU A 25 6.97 8.38 3.58
CA LEU A 25 6.84 9.44 2.58
C LEU A 25 8.21 9.84 2.03
N SER A 26 9.22 9.95 2.89
CA SER A 26 10.59 10.26 2.44
C SER A 26 11.10 9.22 1.47
N GLU A 27 10.84 7.94 1.72
CA GLU A 27 11.22 6.85 0.82
C GLU A 27 10.42 6.91 -0.49
N ALA A 28 9.10 7.09 -0.39
CA ALA A 28 8.24 7.17 -1.57
C ALA A 28 8.62 8.35 -2.47
N ALA A 29 9.01 9.47 -1.88
CA ALA A 29 9.40 10.69 -2.61
C ALA A 29 10.66 10.50 -3.46
N THR A 30 11.45 9.44 -3.24
CA THR A 30 12.59 9.10 -4.10
C THR A 30 12.17 8.56 -5.47
N ARG A 31 10.90 8.25 -5.65
CA ARG A 31 10.37 7.71 -6.90
C ARG A 31 9.34 8.66 -7.50
N ARG A 32 9.37 8.81 -8.82
CA ARG A 32 8.48 9.72 -9.53
C ARG A 32 7.05 9.20 -9.58
N ASN A 33 6.87 7.89 -9.82
CA ASN A 33 5.56 7.31 -10.04
C ASN A 33 5.22 6.30 -8.95
N TRP A 34 4.02 6.41 -8.41
CA TRP A 34 3.50 5.49 -7.40
C TRP A 34 2.32 4.75 -8.01
N TRP A 35 2.48 3.44 -8.10
CA TRP A 35 1.46 2.54 -8.63
C TRP A 35 0.69 1.88 -7.51
N VAL A 36 -0.60 1.67 -7.73
CA VAL A 36 -1.47 0.97 -6.78
C VAL A 36 -2.44 0.07 -7.53
N PRO A 37 -2.84 -1.05 -6.93
CA PRO A 37 -3.92 -1.87 -7.49
C PRO A 37 -5.28 -1.20 -7.30
N ASP A 38 -6.27 -1.64 -8.05
CA ASP A 38 -7.59 -1.01 -8.06
C ASP A 38 -8.40 -1.17 -6.78
N HIS A 39 -7.99 -2.03 -5.85
CA HIS A 39 -8.62 -2.13 -4.52
C HIS A 39 -7.94 -1.24 -3.46
N PHE A 40 -6.91 -0.51 -3.82
CA PHE A 40 -6.08 0.28 -2.89
C PHE A 40 -6.90 1.32 -2.11
N HIS A 41 -7.69 2.13 -2.80
CA HIS A 41 -8.42 3.23 -2.15
C HIS A 41 -9.41 2.70 -1.11
N LEU A 42 -10.08 1.60 -1.40
CA LEU A 42 -10.97 0.95 -0.45
C LEU A 42 -10.22 0.44 0.78
N GLU A 43 -9.05 -0.15 0.58
CA GLU A 43 -8.24 -0.62 1.71
C GLU A 43 -7.78 0.53 2.60
N VAL A 44 -7.35 1.65 2.01
CA VAL A 44 -6.94 2.82 2.78
C VAL A 44 -8.13 3.36 3.58
N ALA A 45 -9.28 3.50 2.95
CA ALA A 45 -10.50 3.94 3.63
C ALA A 45 -10.87 3.00 4.79
N SER A 46 -10.76 1.68 4.57
CA SER A 46 -11.01 0.69 5.62
C SER A 46 -10.02 0.82 6.77
N GLY A 47 -8.76 1.13 6.47
CA GLY A 47 -7.74 1.40 7.48
C GLY A 47 -8.10 2.59 8.35
N PHE A 48 -8.56 3.69 7.76
CA PHE A 48 -9.00 4.87 8.51
C PHE A 48 -10.27 4.59 9.32
N ARG A 49 -11.19 3.79 8.80
CA ARG A 49 -12.35 3.35 9.57
C ARG A 49 -11.93 2.61 10.85
N ARG A 50 -10.97 1.68 10.74
CA ARG A 50 -10.46 0.96 11.92
C ARG A 50 -9.81 1.91 12.93
N LEU A 51 -8.99 2.85 12.48
CA LEU A 51 -8.39 3.85 13.37
C LEU A 51 -9.45 4.66 14.08
N ARG A 52 -10.51 5.09 13.38
CA ARG A 52 -11.60 5.84 13.96
C ARG A 52 -12.37 5.02 15.00
N LEU A 53 -12.71 3.78 14.68
CA LEU A 53 -13.45 2.91 15.60
C LEU A 53 -12.64 2.56 16.84
N ASN A 54 -11.31 2.50 16.72
CA ASN A 54 -10.41 2.23 17.85
C ASN A 54 -10.06 3.51 18.63
N GLY A 55 -10.63 4.65 18.27
CA GLY A 55 -10.42 5.89 18.98
C GLY A 55 -9.06 6.53 18.77
N LEU A 56 -8.32 6.11 17.73
CA LEU A 56 -6.97 6.60 17.45
C LEU A 56 -6.97 7.90 16.63
N ILE A 57 -8.05 8.17 15.92
CA ILE A 57 -8.28 9.44 15.23
C ILE A 57 -9.76 9.81 15.36
N ASN A 58 -10.08 11.10 15.17
CA ASN A 58 -11.46 11.57 15.14
C ASN A 58 -12.01 11.62 13.71
N ASP A 59 -13.31 11.88 13.58
CA ASP A 59 -14.00 11.92 12.28
C ASP A 59 -13.43 13.00 11.35
N GLU A 60 -13.11 14.15 11.92
CA GLU A 60 -12.58 15.28 11.15
C GLU A 60 -11.23 14.93 10.53
N ARG A 61 -10.35 14.29 11.31
CA ARG A 61 -9.02 13.88 10.83
C ARG A 61 -9.11 12.79 9.77
N ALA A 62 -10.02 11.83 9.98
CA ALA A 62 -10.25 10.76 8.99
C ALA A 62 -10.79 11.34 7.68
N SER A 63 -11.75 12.24 7.77
CA SER A 63 -12.34 12.89 6.60
C SER A 63 -11.29 13.68 5.80
N LYS A 64 -10.42 14.41 6.50
CA LYS A 64 -9.32 15.15 5.87
C LYS A 64 -8.39 14.19 5.12
N ALA A 65 -8.03 13.06 5.73
CA ALA A 65 -7.15 12.08 5.12
C ALA A 65 -7.77 11.49 3.84
N LEU A 66 -9.06 11.20 3.85
CA LEU A 66 -9.75 10.67 2.67
C LEU A 66 -9.84 11.70 1.55
N ASN A 67 -10.00 12.98 1.88
CA ASN A 67 -9.96 14.05 0.88
C ASN A 67 -8.57 14.17 0.26
N GLU A 68 -7.52 14.06 1.06
CA GLU A 68 -6.14 14.06 0.57
C GLU A 68 -5.86 12.85 -0.31
N LEU A 69 -6.37 11.67 0.06
CA LEU A 69 -6.24 10.46 -0.73
C LEU A 69 -6.82 10.63 -2.14
N ALA A 70 -7.97 11.31 -2.23
CA ALA A 70 -8.67 11.50 -3.50
C ALA A 70 -7.87 12.32 -4.51
N ILE A 71 -6.92 13.14 -4.05
CA ILE A 71 -6.12 13.99 -4.93
C ILE A 71 -4.67 13.54 -5.09
N LEU A 72 -4.28 12.42 -4.47
CA LEU A 72 -2.93 11.88 -4.70
C LEU A 72 -2.75 11.46 -6.15
N PRO A 73 -1.63 11.84 -6.79
CA PRO A 73 -1.38 11.51 -8.20
C PRO A 73 -0.90 10.07 -8.37
N LEU A 74 -1.76 9.11 -8.11
CA LEU A 74 -1.47 7.69 -8.18
C LEU A 74 -1.80 7.12 -9.55
N LEU A 75 -1.01 6.13 -9.98
CA LEU A 75 -1.30 5.33 -11.17
C LEU A 75 -2.02 4.06 -10.73
N VAL A 76 -3.25 3.90 -11.13
CA VAL A 76 -4.10 2.77 -10.71
C VAL A 76 -4.08 1.70 -11.77
N SER A 77 -3.77 0.47 -11.38
CA SER A 77 -3.78 -0.69 -12.27
C SER A 77 -4.98 -1.58 -11.97
N GLN A 78 -5.65 -2.04 -13.02
CA GLN A 78 -6.62 -3.11 -12.89
C GLN A 78 -5.90 -4.42 -12.56
N THR A 79 -6.45 -5.20 -11.64
CA THR A 79 -5.78 -6.41 -11.15
C THR A 79 -6.52 -7.70 -11.45
N LEU A 80 -7.69 -7.63 -12.10
CA LEU A 80 -8.46 -8.84 -12.41
C LEU A 80 -7.62 -9.90 -13.13
N GLY A 81 -6.82 -9.49 -14.12
CA GLY A 81 -5.96 -10.40 -14.87
C GLY A 81 -4.78 -10.95 -14.08
N MET A 82 -4.50 -10.39 -12.90
CA MET A 82 -3.41 -10.83 -12.03
C MET A 82 -3.84 -11.87 -11.00
N LEU A 83 -5.16 -12.15 -10.89
CA LEU A 83 -5.66 -13.09 -9.89
C LEU A 83 -5.04 -14.48 -9.98
N PRO A 84 -4.87 -15.09 -11.17
CA PRO A 84 -4.22 -16.39 -11.25
C PRO A 84 -2.78 -16.40 -10.70
N GLN A 85 -2.02 -15.35 -10.98
CA GLN A 85 -0.66 -15.23 -10.44
C GLN A 85 -0.67 -14.98 -8.94
N ALA A 86 -1.53 -14.10 -8.47
CA ALA A 86 -1.67 -13.80 -7.05
C ALA A 86 -2.07 -15.03 -6.24
N TRP A 87 -2.86 -15.91 -6.82
CA TRP A 87 -3.30 -17.16 -6.18
C TRP A 87 -2.13 -18.05 -5.76
N GLN A 88 -0.99 -17.94 -6.44
CA GLN A 88 0.19 -18.74 -6.11
C GLN A 88 0.78 -18.38 -4.75
N TYR A 89 0.48 -17.18 -4.22
CA TYR A 89 0.96 -16.73 -2.92
C TYR A 89 -0.03 -16.98 -1.77
N ARG A 90 -1.15 -17.68 -2.02
CA ARG A 90 -2.25 -17.84 -1.06
C ARG A 90 -1.87 -18.52 0.25
N ALA A 91 -0.79 -19.31 0.25
CA ALA A 91 -0.35 -19.99 1.46
C ALA A 91 0.27 -19.03 2.49
N ASN A 92 0.80 -17.89 2.03
CA ASN A 92 1.57 -16.97 2.88
C ASN A 92 1.02 -15.55 2.88
N LEU A 93 0.16 -15.21 1.94
CA LEU A 93 -0.39 -13.84 1.78
C LEU A 93 -1.91 -13.88 1.66
N THR A 94 -2.56 -12.83 2.15
CA THR A 94 -3.96 -12.58 1.76
C THR A 94 -4.00 -12.28 0.27
N MET A 95 -5.17 -12.42 -0.36
CA MET A 95 -5.29 -12.10 -1.77
C MET A 95 -5.05 -10.62 -2.04
N GLN A 96 -5.45 -9.74 -1.12
CA GLN A 96 -5.16 -8.32 -1.23
C GLN A 96 -3.66 -8.06 -1.28
N ASP A 97 -2.89 -8.64 -0.35
CA ASP A 97 -1.44 -8.49 -0.32
C ASP A 97 -0.78 -9.11 -1.55
N ALA A 98 -1.27 -10.28 -1.98
CA ALA A 98 -0.77 -10.96 -3.16
C ALA A 98 -0.92 -10.12 -4.44
N LEU A 99 -1.96 -9.30 -4.53
CA LEU A 99 -2.15 -8.41 -5.69
C LEU A 99 -1.13 -7.28 -5.71
N TYR A 100 -0.71 -6.76 -4.54
CA TYR A 100 0.39 -5.78 -4.49
C TYR A 100 1.70 -6.40 -4.99
N VAL A 101 1.99 -7.61 -4.55
CA VAL A 101 3.19 -8.34 -4.98
C VAL A 101 3.14 -8.62 -6.49
N SER A 102 1.99 -9.07 -6.99
CA SER A 102 1.82 -9.36 -8.42
C SER A 102 1.99 -8.12 -9.29
N LEU A 103 1.47 -6.97 -8.84
CA LEU A 103 1.64 -5.71 -9.56
C LEU A 103 3.11 -5.30 -9.61
N ALA A 104 3.80 -5.37 -8.46
CA ALA A 104 5.22 -5.05 -8.39
C ALA A 104 6.05 -5.97 -9.27
N GLN A 105 5.72 -7.26 -9.29
CA GLN A 105 6.38 -8.25 -10.14
C GLN A 105 6.16 -7.95 -11.62
N TYR A 106 4.92 -7.66 -12.01
CA TYR A 106 4.57 -7.36 -13.39
C TYR A 106 5.31 -6.12 -13.91
N LEU A 107 5.39 -5.07 -13.09
CA LEU A 107 6.05 -3.83 -13.46
C LEU A 107 7.56 -3.84 -13.21
N GLU A 108 8.08 -4.88 -12.53
CA GLU A 108 9.50 -4.99 -12.16
C GLU A 108 9.96 -3.79 -11.33
N ILE A 109 9.17 -3.40 -10.33
CA ILE A 109 9.46 -2.29 -9.43
C ILE A 109 9.30 -2.74 -7.97
N PRO A 110 9.92 -2.03 -7.02
CA PRO A 110 9.81 -2.41 -5.62
C PRO A 110 8.42 -2.10 -5.05
N LEU A 111 8.09 -2.81 -3.96
CA LEU A 111 6.88 -2.60 -3.17
C LEU A 111 7.26 -1.93 -1.85
N LEU A 112 6.69 -0.77 -1.58
CA LEU A 112 6.88 -0.05 -0.31
C LEU A 112 5.74 -0.38 0.65
N THR A 113 6.09 -0.88 1.83
CA THR A 113 5.11 -1.31 2.83
C THR A 113 5.53 -0.93 4.24
N GLY A 114 4.54 -0.71 5.10
CA GLY A 114 4.70 -0.62 6.55
C GLY A 114 4.26 -1.90 7.28
N ASP A 115 3.89 -2.94 6.55
CA ASP A 115 3.36 -4.18 7.10
C ASP A 115 4.48 -5.24 7.24
N ALA A 116 4.84 -5.57 8.49
CA ALA A 116 5.88 -6.55 8.77
C ALA A 116 5.53 -7.95 8.25
N ARG A 117 4.26 -8.33 8.25
CA ARG A 117 3.85 -9.66 7.75
C ARG A 117 4.13 -9.79 6.26
N LEU A 118 3.83 -8.74 5.50
CA LEU A 118 4.12 -8.72 4.08
C LEU A 118 5.62 -8.71 3.83
N ALA A 119 6.36 -7.90 4.57
CA ALA A 119 7.81 -7.79 4.43
C ALA A 119 8.53 -9.11 4.76
N ASN A 120 7.99 -9.89 5.69
CA ASN A 120 8.58 -11.15 6.15
C ASN A 120 8.06 -12.38 5.42
N ALA A 121 7.15 -12.24 4.47
CA ALA A 121 6.64 -13.37 3.71
C ALA A 121 7.77 -14.03 2.91
N PRO A 122 7.84 -15.38 2.89
CA PRO A 122 8.95 -16.06 2.23
C PRO A 122 8.83 -16.06 0.71
N ASN A 123 9.98 -16.10 0.03
CA ASN A 123 10.09 -16.38 -1.40
C ASN A 123 9.32 -15.42 -2.31
N LEU A 124 9.24 -14.14 -1.94
CA LEU A 124 8.61 -13.14 -2.80
C LEU A 124 9.57 -12.75 -3.93
N PRO A 125 9.08 -12.66 -5.18
CA PRO A 125 9.93 -12.38 -6.35
C PRO A 125 10.15 -10.89 -6.59
N VAL A 126 9.91 -10.04 -5.60
CA VAL A 126 10.02 -8.58 -5.73
C VAL A 126 10.85 -8.02 -4.59
N GLU A 127 11.46 -6.87 -4.83
CA GLU A 127 12.11 -6.10 -3.76
C GLU A 127 11.03 -5.51 -2.87
N ILE A 128 11.14 -5.76 -1.57
CA ILE A 128 10.25 -5.17 -0.56
C ILE A 128 11.05 -4.10 0.19
N ILE A 129 10.58 -2.87 0.14
CA ILE A 129 11.11 -1.78 0.96
C ILE A 129 10.18 -1.67 2.17
N TYR A 130 10.69 -2.08 3.33
CA TYR A 130 9.92 -2.08 4.56
C TYR A 130 10.40 -0.99 5.49
N ILE A 131 9.45 -0.21 6.01
CA ILE A 131 9.71 0.78 7.07
C ILE A 131 8.75 0.49 8.21
N GLY A 132 9.30 0.01 9.29
CA GLY A 132 8.55 -0.35 10.49
C GLY A 132 8.64 0.66 11.63
#